data_4c722d07b60cd2ff967734aa1436ad3e
#
_entry.id   4c722d07b60cd2ff967734aa1436ad3e
#
_cell.length_a   1.000
_cell.length_b   1.000
_cell.length_c   1.000
_cell.angle_alpha   90.00
_cell.angle_beta   90.00
_cell.angle_gamma   90.00
#
_symmetry.space_group_name_H-M   'P 1'
#
loop_
_entity.id
_entity.type
_entity.pdbx_description
1 polymer ?
#
loop_
_entity_poly.entity_id
_entity_poly.type
_entity_poly.pdbx_seq_one_letter_code
_entity_poly.pdbx_strand_id
1 'polypeptide(L)'
;MLGDRIKLYRENRKMTQNDLADTLGVSAGTISKYESGSLEPSIESIKRLAELFEISIDELLNDKEDKFDISKINVLDILREQKEMKLKGNLYHRTQVSFAYNTNHIEGSTLTEDQTRCIFETNTILFEGDTVAKVDDILETANHFKLVDYMLDVADKKLTEKMIKEFHKILKEGTSDSRVEWFNVGEYKQRANTIGNGIKTTSPNNVEKEMSKLMDWYNSLKQVTAKEIIEFHYRFETIHPFQDGNGRIGRIIMFKECLKNNIIPFIIQDTDKLFYYRGLKEYKSEKGYLTDTCLNAQDQYIKMIVYYLK
;
A
#
# COMPACT_ATOMS: atom_id res chain seq x y z
N MET A 1 -19.07 -19.02 12.04
CA MET A 1 -20.50 -18.53 12.06
C MET A 1 -21.05 -18.57 13.48
N LEU A 2 -22.15 -17.85 13.79
CA LEU A 2 -22.74 -17.83 15.16
C LEU A 2 -23.03 -19.26 15.69
N GLY A 3 -23.56 -20.12 14.84
CA GLY A 3 -23.86 -21.49 15.22
C GLY A 3 -22.65 -22.31 15.66
N ASP A 4 -21.53 -22.19 14.96
CA ASP A 4 -20.29 -22.89 15.34
C ASP A 4 -19.78 -22.41 16.70
N ARG A 5 -19.97 -21.13 17.03
CA ARG A 5 -19.58 -20.58 18.34
C ARG A 5 -20.47 -21.07 19.47
N ILE A 6 -21.79 -21.09 19.25
CA ILE A 6 -22.72 -21.65 20.22
C ILE A 6 -22.28 -23.08 20.52
N LYS A 7 -22.00 -23.89 19.52
CA LYS A 7 -21.52 -25.26 19.69
C LYS A 7 -20.19 -25.31 20.43
N LEU A 8 -19.21 -24.48 20.04
CA LEU A 8 -17.89 -24.43 20.69
C LEU A 8 -17.99 -24.08 22.18
N TYR A 9 -18.75 -23.03 22.53
CA TYR A 9 -18.90 -22.63 23.94
C TYR A 9 -19.65 -23.64 24.76
N ARG A 10 -20.65 -24.30 24.18
CA ARG A 10 -21.37 -25.42 24.83
C ARG A 10 -20.41 -26.58 25.12
N GLU A 11 -19.64 -27.01 24.12
CA GLU A 11 -18.70 -28.14 24.26
C GLU A 11 -17.57 -27.81 25.24
N ASN A 12 -17.05 -26.62 25.25
CA ASN A 12 -16.06 -26.18 26.25
C ASN A 12 -16.57 -26.25 27.67
N ARG A 13 -17.87 -26.07 27.88
CA ARG A 13 -18.54 -26.25 29.18
C ARG A 13 -19.00 -27.69 29.44
N LYS A 14 -18.69 -28.62 28.56
CA LYS A 14 -19.07 -30.04 28.64
C LYS A 14 -20.58 -30.26 28.71
N MET A 15 -21.35 -29.34 28.13
CA MET A 15 -22.82 -29.43 28.06
C MET A 15 -23.24 -30.21 26.83
N THR A 16 -24.31 -31.04 26.99
CA THR A 16 -25.03 -31.61 25.85
C THR A 16 -25.99 -30.58 25.24
N GLN A 17 -26.50 -30.84 24.04
CA GLN A 17 -27.56 -29.99 23.46
C GLN A 17 -28.82 -29.96 24.33
N ASN A 18 -29.13 -31.04 25.05
CA ASN A 18 -30.22 -31.08 26.00
C ASN A 18 -29.98 -30.16 27.21
N ASP A 19 -28.78 -30.19 27.80
CA ASP A 19 -28.44 -29.32 28.93
C ASP A 19 -28.55 -27.85 28.57
N LEU A 20 -28.08 -27.48 27.38
CA LEU A 20 -28.19 -26.12 26.89
C LEU A 20 -29.67 -25.74 26.62
N ALA A 21 -30.44 -26.65 26.06
CA ALA A 21 -31.84 -26.45 25.77
C ALA A 21 -32.67 -26.22 27.04
N ASP A 22 -32.46 -27.05 28.09
CA ASP A 22 -33.10 -26.90 29.38
C ASP A 22 -32.77 -25.55 30.03
N THR A 23 -31.50 -25.12 29.95
CA THR A 23 -31.07 -23.83 30.51
C THR A 23 -31.69 -22.64 29.79
N LEU A 24 -31.89 -22.75 28.49
CA LEU A 24 -32.47 -21.66 27.67
C LEU A 24 -34.00 -21.73 27.61
N GLY A 25 -34.62 -22.82 28.10
CA GLY A 25 -36.06 -23.03 28.03
C GLY A 25 -36.55 -23.29 26.59
N VAL A 26 -35.75 -23.98 25.77
CA VAL A 26 -36.09 -24.35 24.39
C VAL A 26 -35.94 -25.86 24.17
N SER A 27 -36.28 -26.37 23.00
CA SER A 27 -36.04 -27.78 22.67
C SER A 27 -34.60 -28.06 22.25
N ALA A 28 -34.08 -29.27 22.45
CA ALA A 28 -32.78 -29.69 21.92
C ALA A 28 -32.71 -29.57 20.39
N GLY A 29 -33.82 -29.80 19.68
CA GLY A 29 -33.93 -29.57 18.26
C GLY A 29 -33.75 -28.09 17.86
N THR A 30 -34.14 -27.16 18.73
CA THR A 30 -33.88 -25.72 18.53
C THR A 30 -32.39 -25.42 18.66
N ILE A 31 -31.71 -25.97 19.66
CA ILE A 31 -30.26 -25.84 19.83
C ILE A 31 -29.51 -26.40 18.61
N SER A 32 -29.89 -27.59 18.15
CA SER A 32 -29.31 -28.19 16.93
C SER A 32 -29.46 -27.28 15.70
N LYS A 33 -30.60 -26.62 15.55
CA LYS A 33 -30.84 -25.66 14.47
C LYS A 33 -30.02 -24.36 14.62
N TYR A 34 -29.81 -23.90 15.86
CA TYR A 34 -28.91 -22.76 16.14
C TYR A 34 -27.47 -23.11 15.75
N GLU A 35 -27.00 -24.28 16.19
CA GLU A 35 -25.63 -24.74 15.92
C GLU A 35 -25.39 -25.02 14.43
N SER A 36 -26.39 -25.50 13.70
CA SER A 36 -26.29 -25.72 12.24
C SER A 36 -26.51 -24.45 11.40
N GLY A 37 -26.87 -23.32 12.02
CA GLY A 37 -27.20 -22.10 11.33
C GLY A 37 -28.52 -22.12 10.56
N SER A 38 -29.34 -23.21 10.69
CA SER A 38 -30.66 -23.32 10.04
C SER A 38 -31.77 -22.52 10.71
N LEU A 39 -31.50 -21.98 11.89
CA LEU A 39 -32.36 -21.07 12.64
C LEU A 39 -31.48 -20.04 13.36
N GLU A 40 -31.78 -18.76 13.23
CA GLU A 40 -31.10 -17.71 13.99
C GLU A 40 -31.74 -17.58 15.40
N PRO A 41 -30.92 -17.54 16.47
CA PRO A 41 -31.40 -17.23 17.80
C PRO A 41 -32.00 -15.83 17.87
N SER A 42 -33.07 -15.66 18.66
CA SER A 42 -33.61 -14.34 18.99
C SER A 42 -32.61 -13.51 19.80
N ILE A 43 -32.77 -12.17 19.80
CA ILE A 43 -31.92 -11.27 20.59
C ILE A 43 -31.93 -11.68 22.08
N GLU A 44 -33.07 -12.12 22.59
CA GLU A 44 -33.20 -12.59 23.96
C GLU A 44 -32.40 -13.89 24.18
N SER A 45 -32.46 -14.83 23.23
CA SER A 45 -31.66 -16.06 23.29
C SER A 45 -30.14 -15.76 23.21
N ILE A 46 -29.73 -14.78 22.38
CA ILE A 46 -28.33 -14.32 22.28
C ILE A 46 -27.85 -13.77 23.63
N LYS A 47 -28.63 -12.93 24.29
CA LYS A 47 -28.31 -12.38 25.61
C LYS A 47 -28.14 -13.50 26.64
N ARG A 48 -29.09 -14.44 26.73
CA ARG A 48 -29.01 -15.56 27.65
C ARG A 48 -27.83 -16.50 27.38
N LEU A 49 -27.51 -16.73 26.10
CA LEU A 49 -26.31 -17.48 25.69
C LEU A 49 -25.02 -16.77 26.12
N ALA A 50 -24.94 -15.47 25.94
CA ALA A 50 -23.77 -14.67 26.34
C ALA A 50 -23.61 -14.69 27.88
N GLU A 51 -24.69 -14.51 28.63
CA GLU A 51 -24.70 -14.61 30.10
C GLU A 51 -24.29 -16.01 30.57
N LEU A 52 -24.90 -17.08 30.01
CA LEU A 52 -24.58 -18.47 30.35
C LEU A 52 -23.11 -18.80 30.05
N PHE A 53 -22.60 -18.31 28.95
CA PHE A 53 -21.21 -18.53 28.53
C PHE A 53 -20.22 -17.54 29.17
N GLU A 54 -20.70 -16.61 30.02
CA GLU A 54 -19.89 -15.58 30.69
C GLU A 54 -19.01 -14.80 29.74
N ILE A 55 -19.56 -14.44 28.58
CA ILE A 55 -18.90 -13.68 27.50
C ILE A 55 -19.76 -12.47 27.11
N SER A 56 -19.15 -11.50 26.41
CA SER A 56 -19.94 -10.40 25.87
C SER A 56 -20.79 -10.85 24.67
N ILE A 57 -21.89 -10.14 24.40
CA ILE A 57 -22.70 -10.37 23.19
C ILE A 57 -21.84 -10.21 21.94
N ASP A 58 -20.95 -9.21 21.92
CA ASP A 58 -20.00 -9.01 20.81
C ASP A 58 -19.08 -10.21 20.63
N GLU A 59 -18.63 -10.84 21.70
CA GLU A 59 -17.82 -12.05 21.66
C GLU A 59 -18.59 -13.26 21.13
N LEU A 60 -19.88 -13.33 21.42
CA LEU A 60 -20.75 -14.39 20.89
C LEU A 60 -21.13 -14.15 19.42
N LEU A 61 -21.35 -12.91 19.01
CA LEU A 61 -21.78 -12.55 17.64
C LEU A 61 -20.63 -12.44 16.67
N ASN A 62 -19.51 -11.90 17.12
CA ASN A 62 -18.31 -11.72 16.31
C ASN A 62 -17.33 -12.84 16.62
N ASP A 63 -16.68 -13.40 15.59
CA ASP A 63 -15.53 -14.25 15.85
C ASP A 63 -14.57 -13.45 16.74
N LYS A 64 -14.06 -14.06 17.83
CA LYS A 64 -12.71 -13.79 18.25
C LYS A 64 -11.85 -14.38 17.12
N GLU A 65 -11.90 -13.74 15.96
CA GLU A 65 -10.70 -13.73 15.15
C GLU A 65 -9.64 -13.23 16.14
N ASP A 66 -8.56 -13.96 16.33
CA ASP A 66 -7.31 -13.36 16.81
C ASP A 66 -7.23 -12.04 16.06
N LYS A 67 -7.51 -10.91 16.75
CA LYS A 67 -7.57 -9.62 16.08
C LYS A 67 -6.18 -9.48 15.52
N PHE A 68 -6.07 -9.71 14.21
CA PHE A 68 -4.82 -9.53 13.47
C PHE A 68 -4.33 -8.13 13.84
N ASP A 69 -3.42 -8.10 14.80
CA ASP A 69 -2.93 -6.87 15.39
C ASP A 69 -1.84 -6.31 14.46
N ILE A 70 -2.29 -5.53 13.48
CA ILE A 70 -1.42 -4.90 12.50
C ILE A 70 -0.31 -4.04 13.16
N SER A 71 -0.51 -3.59 14.41
CA SER A 71 0.51 -2.79 15.12
C SER A 71 1.74 -3.60 15.50
N LYS A 72 1.64 -4.93 15.54
CA LYS A 72 2.75 -5.85 15.85
C LYS A 72 3.53 -6.30 14.63
N ILE A 73 3.13 -5.87 13.44
CA ILE A 73 3.70 -6.33 12.19
C ILE A 73 4.80 -5.36 11.74
N ASN A 74 5.97 -5.91 11.45
CA ASN A 74 6.98 -5.20 10.68
C ASN A 74 6.81 -5.56 9.19
N VAL A 75 6.17 -4.66 8.44
CA VAL A 75 5.90 -4.87 7.01
C VAL A 75 7.19 -5.03 6.20
N LEU A 76 8.26 -4.32 6.58
CA LEU A 76 9.55 -4.41 5.89
C LEU A 76 10.14 -5.83 5.98
N ASP A 77 10.14 -6.41 7.18
CA ASP A 77 10.69 -7.76 7.38
C ASP A 77 9.89 -8.80 6.59
N ILE A 78 8.57 -8.70 6.59
CA ILE A 78 7.69 -9.58 5.80
C ILE A 78 7.97 -9.46 4.30
N LEU A 79 8.05 -8.23 3.78
CA LEU A 79 8.30 -8.02 2.36
C LEU A 79 9.69 -8.55 1.95
N ARG A 80 10.71 -8.38 2.79
CA ARG A 80 12.07 -8.91 2.57
C ARG A 80 12.09 -10.44 2.59
N GLU A 81 11.47 -11.05 3.59
CA GLU A 81 11.36 -12.51 3.69
C GLU A 81 10.66 -13.10 2.45
N GLN A 82 9.51 -12.54 2.09
CA GLN A 82 8.73 -13.00 0.94
C GLN A 82 9.42 -12.75 -0.41
N LYS A 83 10.22 -11.68 -0.52
CA LYS A 83 11.10 -11.44 -1.67
C LYS A 83 12.12 -12.56 -1.84
N GLU A 84 12.79 -12.96 -0.75
CA GLU A 84 13.79 -14.05 -0.77
C GLU A 84 13.17 -15.42 -1.10
N MET A 85 11.94 -15.66 -0.64
CA MET A 85 11.21 -16.91 -0.93
C MET A 85 10.86 -17.07 -2.41
N LYS A 86 10.77 -15.99 -3.18
CA LYS A 86 10.39 -15.97 -4.62
C LYS A 86 9.06 -16.67 -4.91
N LEU A 87 8.16 -16.71 -3.93
CA LEU A 87 6.84 -17.32 -4.08
C LEU A 87 5.87 -16.32 -4.71
N LYS A 88 5.01 -16.83 -5.61
CA LYS A 88 3.90 -16.06 -6.18
C LYS A 88 2.72 -16.03 -5.22
N GLY A 89 1.88 -15.00 -5.34
CA GLY A 89 0.61 -14.93 -4.61
C GLY A 89 0.72 -14.55 -3.14
N ASN A 90 1.83 -13.96 -2.70
CA ASN A 90 2.02 -13.42 -1.35
C ASN A 90 1.91 -11.88 -1.34
N LEU A 91 2.05 -11.26 -0.16
CA LEU A 91 1.97 -9.80 0.00
C LEU A 91 3.03 -9.07 -0.83
N TYR A 92 4.29 -9.56 -0.85
CA TYR A 92 5.35 -8.97 -1.67
C TYR A 92 4.99 -8.99 -3.16
N HIS A 93 4.56 -10.14 -3.68
CA HIS A 93 4.15 -10.27 -5.07
C HIS A 93 3.02 -9.28 -5.42
N ARG A 94 1.98 -9.21 -4.57
CA ARG A 94 0.87 -8.29 -4.78
C ARG A 94 1.30 -6.82 -4.68
N THR A 95 2.20 -6.50 -3.74
CA THR A 95 2.77 -5.15 -3.59
C THR A 95 3.52 -4.74 -4.85
N GLN A 96 4.38 -5.61 -5.40
CA GLN A 96 5.13 -5.34 -6.63
C GLN A 96 4.19 -4.99 -7.79
N VAL A 97 3.20 -5.86 -8.07
CA VAL A 97 2.28 -5.66 -9.19
C VAL A 97 1.42 -4.40 -8.99
N SER A 98 0.80 -4.25 -7.82
CA SER A 98 -0.08 -3.12 -7.53
C SER A 98 0.68 -1.79 -7.55
N PHE A 99 1.89 -1.74 -6.99
CA PHE A 99 2.66 -0.50 -6.96
C PHE A 99 3.12 -0.10 -8.35
N ALA A 100 3.68 -1.04 -9.14
CA ALA A 100 4.12 -0.76 -10.50
C ALA A 100 2.95 -0.32 -11.39
N TYR A 101 1.82 -1.04 -11.35
CA TYR A 101 0.64 -0.68 -12.12
C TYR A 101 0.15 0.73 -11.78
N ASN A 102 -0.20 0.98 -10.52
CA ASN A 102 -0.82 2.25 -10.14
C ASN A 102 0.12 3.43 -10.38
N THR A 103 1.40 3.32 -10.00
CA THR A 103 2.32 4.45 -10.13
C THR A 103 2.62 4.81 -11.58
N ASN A 104 2.73 3.82 -12.48
CA ASN A 104 2.94 4.09 -13.91
C ASN A 104 1.65 4.60 -14.59
N HIS A 105 0.49 4.09 -14.20
CA HIS A 105 -0.80 4.53 -14.72
C HIS A 105 -1.13 5.98 -14.34
N ILE A 106 -0.77 6.40 -13.13
CA ILE A 106 -0.83 7.82 -12.71
C ILE A 106 -0.01 8.70 -13.66
N GLU A 107 1.14 8.24 -14.13
CA GLU A 107 2.01 8.98 -15.07
C GLU A 107 1.63 8.79 -16.55
N GLY A 108 0.57 8.03 -16.83
CA GLY A 108 -0.01 7.92 -18.18
C GLY A 108 0.40 6.67 -18.96
N SER A 109 0.98 5.67 -18.31
CA SER A 109 1.14 4.33 -18.91
C SER A 109 -0.23 3.74 -19.25
N THR A 110 -0.30 3.04 -20.37
CA THR A 110 -1.52 2.38 -20.84
C THR A 110 -1.54 0.87 -20.58
N LEU A 111 -0.50 0.34 -19.92
CA LEU A 111 -0.44 -1.07 -19.57
C LEU A 111 -1.52 -1.44 -18.55
N THR A 112 -2.24 -2.52 -18.79
CA THR A 112 -3.22 -3.04 -17.83
C THR A 112 -2.54 -3.66 -16.62
N GLU A 113 -3.29 -3.91 -15.54
CA GLU A 113 -2.77 -4.62 -14.36
C GLU A 113 -2.34 -6.04 -14.71
N ASP A 114 -3.09 -6.73 -15.59
CA ASP A 114 -2.74 -8.06 -16.07
C ASP A 114 -1.46 -8.07 -16.88
N GLN A 115 -1.26 -7.09 -17.76
CA GLN A 115 0.01 -6.94 -18.49
C GLN A 115 1.18 -6.65 -17.55
N THR A 116 0.97 -5.77 -16.56
CA THR A 116 1.96 -5.48 -15.52
C THR A 116 2.33 -6.74 -14.74
N ARG A 117 1.33 -7.56 -14.38
CA ARG A 117 1.54 -8.85 -13.71
C ARG A 117 2.30 -9.84 -14.59
N CYS A 118 1.94 -9.95 -15.87
CA CYS A 118 2.66 -10.82 -16.82
C CYS A 118 4.14 -10.44 -16.94
N ILE A 119 4.46 -9.13 -17.01
CA ILE A 119 5.86 -8.67 -17.03
C ILE A 119 6.58 -9.12 -15.76
N PHE A 120 5.96 -8.98 -14.59
CA PHE A 120 6.55 -9.38 -13.31
C PHE A 120 6.76 -10.89 -13.20
N GLU A 121 5.73 -11.66 -13.53
CA GLU A 121 5.72 -13.11 -13.28
C GLU A 121 6.48 -13.93 -14.30
N THR A 122 6.47 -13.50 -15.56
CA THR A 122 6.94 -14.32 -16.70
C THR A 122 7.90 -13.57 -17.62
N ASN A 123 8.16 -12.30 -17.37
CA ASN A 123 8.93 -11.41 -18.26
C ASN A 123 8.38 -11.40 -19.70
N THR A 124 7.06 -11.52 -19.83
CA THR A 124 6.33 -11.46 -21.11
C THR A 124 5.23 -10.43 -21.06
N ILE A 125 4.73 -10.04 -22.21
CA ILE A 125 3.55 -9.18 -22.32
C ILE A 125 2.64 -9.73 -23.41
N LEU A 126 1.34 -9.74 -23.13
CA LEU A 126 0.31 -10.14 -24.10
C LEU A 126 -0.46 -8.90 -24.53
N PHE A 127 -0.64 -8.77 -25.83
CA PHE A 127 -1.51 -7.75 -26.44
C PHE A 127 -2.69 -8.46 -27.10
N GLU A 128 -3.87 -7.89 -26.96
CA GLU A 128 -5.08 -8.33 -27.64
C GLU A 128 -5.40 -7.35 -28.78
N GLY A 129 -5.67 -7.91 -29.97
CA GLY A 129 -5.99 -7.13 -31.16
C GLY A 129 -4.86 -6.19 -31.57
N ASP A 130 -5.24 -4.98 -32.03
CA ASP A 130 -4.32 -3.94 -32.50
C ASP A 130 -3.83 -3.01 -31.38
N THR A 131 -3.83 -3.48 -30.13
CA THR A 131 -3.37 -2.68 -28.97
C THR A 131 -1.88 -2.42 -29.06
N VAL A 132 -1.47 -1.16 -28.85
CA VAL A 132 -0.08 -0.72 -28.89
C VAL A 132 0.32 -0.14 -27.55
N ALA A 133 1.48 -0.50 -27.03
CA ALA A 133 2.09 0.13 -25.87
C ALA A 133 3.44 0.75 -26.26
N LYS A 134 3.82 1.81 -25.55
CA LYS A 134 5.15 2.38 -25.69
C LYS A 134 6.17 1.41 -25.11
N VAL A 135 7.30 1.23 -25.80
CA VAL A 135 8.42 0.40 -25.30
C VAL A 135 8.91 0.93 -23.95
N ASP A 136 8.95 2.24 -23.78
CA ASP A 136 9.36 2.85 -22.51
C ASP A 136 8.41 2.53 -21.37
N ASP A 137 7.08 2.42 -21.59
CA ASP A 137 6.13 2.01 -20.56
C ASP A 137 6.45 0.58 -20.06
N ILE A 138 6.83 -0.32 -20.98
CA ILE A 138 7.23 -1.71 -20.64
C ILE A 138 8.55 -1.70 -19.87
N LEU A 139 9.55 -0.95 -20.33
CA LEU A 139 10.84 -0.85 -19.68
C LEU A 139 10.73 -0.23 -18.28
N GLU A 140 10.02 0.87 -18.16
CA GLU A 140 9.81 1.54 -16.86
C GLU A 140 9.02 0.67 -15.89
N THR A 141 8.06 -0.15 -16.36
CA THR A 141 7.35 -1.13 -15.54
C THR A 141 8.31 -2.22 -15.05
N ALA A 142 9.11 -2.79 -15.93
CA ALA A 142 10.11 -3.81 -15.54
C ALA A 142 11.18 -3.22 -14.59
N ASN A 143 11.60 -1.99 -14.84
CA ASN A 143 12.56 -1.28 -13.98
C ASN A 143 11.96 -0.92 -12.63
N HIS A 144 10.64 -0.64 -12.56
CA HIS A 144 9.98 -0.38 -11.29
C HIS A 144 10.04 -1.59 -10.35
N PHE A 145 9.93 -2.80 -10.85
CA PHE A 145 10.11 -4.01 -10.03
C PHE A 145 11.52 -4.09 -9.44
N LYS A 146 12.56 -3.84 -10.25
CA LYS A 146 13.95 -3.76 -9.78
C LYS A 146 14.13 -2.64 -8.75
N LEU A 147 13.47 -1.50 -8.99
CA LEU A 147 13.51 -0.35 -8.10
C LEU A 147 12.89 -0.66 -6.73
N VAL A 148 11.75 -1.35 -6.70
CA VAL A 148 11.13 -1.79 -5.43
C VAL A 148 12.03 -2.78 -4.72
N ASP A 149 12.65 -3.73 -5.43
CA ASP A 149 13.60 -4.66 -4.83
C ASP A 149 14.79 -3.95 -4.20
N TYR A 150 15.41 -3.03 -4.93
CA TYR A 150 16.51 -2.21 -4.41
C TYR A 150 16.06 -1.33 -3.24
N MET A 151 14.87 -0.72 -3.33
CA MET A 151 14.29 0.09 -2.26
C MET A 151 14.11 -0.74 -0.98
N LEU A 152 13.62 -1.98 -1.05
CA LEU A 152 13.50 -2.87 0.10
C LEU A 152 14.86 -3.18 0.72
N ASP A 153 15.92 -3.38 -0.09
CA ASP A 153 17.28 -3.67 0.40
C ASP A 153 17.91 -2.50 1.16
N VAL A 154 17.47 -1.27 0.85
CA VAL A 154 17.99 -0.04 1.48
C VAL A 154 16.96 0.68 2.37
N ALA A 155 15.81 0.04 2.65
CA ALA A 155 14.68 0.71 3.29
C ALA A 155 15.00 1.24 4.69
N ASP A 156 15.81 0.53 5.45
CA ASP A 156 16.27 0.90 6.80
C ASP A 156 17.37 1.99 6.81
N LYS A 157 18.01 2.25 5.67
CA LYS A 157 19.08 3.24 5.58
C LYS A 157 18.51 4.67 5.57
N LYS A 158 19.34 5.62 6.02
CA LYS A 158 19.04 7.05 5.95
C LYS A 158 18.84 7.46 4.49
N LEU A 159 17.77 8.22 4.22
CA LEU A 159 17.54 8.81 2.89
C LEU A 159 18.65 9.81 2.57
N THR A 160 19.20 9.72 1.35
CA THR A 160 20.24 10.61 0.84
C THR A 160 19.95 11.00 -0.60
N GLU A 161 20.47 12.14 -1.05
CA GLU A 161 20.36 12.54 -2.45
C GLU A 161 20.96 11.50 -3.42
N LYS A 162 22.07 10.86 -2.99
CA LYS A 162 22.68 9.76 -3.77
C LYS A 162 21.70 8.60 -3.96
N MET A 163 20.96 8.22 -2.92
CA MET A 163 19.94 7.16 -3.00
C MET A 163 18.79 7.56 -3.91
N ILE A 164 18.32 8.81 -3.84
CA ILE A 164 17.26 9.35 -4.68
C ILE A 164 17.68 9.33 -6.16
N LYS A 165 18.92 9.73 -6.46
CA LYS A 165 19.51 9.68 -7.79
C LYS A 165 19.63 8.25 -8.31
N GLU A 166 20.03 7.30 -7.46
CA GLU A 166 20.10 5.87 -7.82
C GLU A 166 18.71 5.30 -8.12
N PHE A 167 17.67 5.67 -7.35
CA PHE A 167 16.29 5.29 -7.66
C PHE A 167 15.89 5.76 -9.07
N HIS A 168 16.20 7.00 -9.41
CA HIS A 168 15.90 7.55 -10.74
C HIS A 168 16.67 6.82 -11.84
N LYS A 169 17.95 6.52 -11.62
CA LYS A 169 18.78 5.77 -12.55
C LYS A 169 18.20 4.39 -12.85
N ILE A 170 17.80 3.64 -11.81
CA ILE A 170 17.18 2.32 -11.97
C ILE A 170 15.86 2.44 -12.76
N LEU A 171 15.01 3.41 -12.43
CA LEU A 171 13.71 3.58 -13.09
C LEU A 171 13.86 3.82 -14.59
N LYS A 172 14.82 4.67 -14.99
CA LYS A 172 14.99 5.12 -16.37
C LYS A 172 16.02 4.32 -17.18
N GLU A 173 16.55 3.22 -16.61
CA GLU A 173 17.55 2.39 -17.29
C GLU A 173 17.02 1.83 -18.61
N GLY A 174 17.75 2.02 -19.70
CA GLY A 174 17.45 1.48 -21.03
C GLY A 174 16.29 2.15 -21.78
N THR A 175 15.59 3.12 -21.17
CA THR A 175 14.53 3.89 -21.84
C THR A 175 15.08 4.79 -22.93
N SER A 176 14.20 5.32 -23.79
CA SER A 176 14.58 6.30 -24.80
C SER A 176 15.26 7.54 -24.19
N ASP A 177 14.79 7.97 -23.01
CA ASP A 177 15.35 9.08 -22.26
C ASP A 177 16.82 8.85 -21.85
N SER A 178 17.18 7.60 -21.51
CA SER A 178 18.55 7.25 -21.11
C SER A 178 19.58 7.39 -22.23
N ARG A 179 19.12 7.51 -23.49
CA ARG A 179 19.97 7.71 -24.68
C ARG A 179 20.18 9.19 -25.01
N VAL A 180 19.52 10.07 -24.26
CA VAL A 180 19.55 11.51 -24.48
C VAL A 180 20.43 12.17 -23.43
N GLU A 181 21.62 12.63 -23.80
CA GLU A 181 22.63 13.15 -22.88
C GLU A 181 22.09 14.24 -21.93
N TRP A 182 21.35 15.22 -22.46
CA TRP A 182 20.82 16.31 -21.64
C TRP A 182 19.69 15.89 -20.70
N PHE A 183 19.13 14.69 -20.88
CA PHE A 183 18.11 14.16 -19.96
C PHE A 183 18.72 13.82 -18.61
N ASN A 184 19.99 13.45 -18.59
CA ASN A 184 20.81 13.31 -17.39
C ASN A 184 20.27 12.28 -16.39
N VAL A 185 19.94 11.09 -16.86
CA VAL A 185 19.38 10.01 -16.05
C VAL A 185 20.26 9.73 -14.84
N GLY A 186 19.65 9.69 -13.65
CA GLY A 186 20.37 9.50 -12.38
C GLY A 186 20.95 10.78 -11.78
N GLU A 187 20.78 11.92 -12.46
CA GLU A 187 21.24 13.23 -12.00
C GLU A 187 20.11 14.27 -12.10
N TYR A 188 20.27 15.42 -11.47
CA TYR A 188 19.26 16.46 -11.49
C TYR A 188 19.14 17.08 -12.90
N LYS A 189 17.93 17.57 -13.19
CA LYS A 189 17.58 18.13 -14.50
C LYS A 189 18.48 19.28 -14.92
N GLN A 190 18.78 19.31 -16.20
CA GLN A 190 19.56 20.38 -16.84
C GLN A 190 18.66 21.40 -17.54
N ARG A 191 17.41 21.07 -17.83
CA ARG A 191 16.45 21.95 -18.52
C ARG A 191 15.24 22.22 -17.64
N ALA A 192 14.70 23.43 -17.77
CA ALA A 192 13.47 23.79 -17.10
C ALA A 192 12.31 22.91 -17.59
N ASN A 193 11.46 22.46 -16.67
CA ASN A 193 10.27 21.72 -16.95
C ASN A 193 9.05 22.31 -16.22
N THR A 194 7.87 21.84 -16.59
CA THR A 194 6.59 22.26 -15.99
C THR A 194 5.79 21.04 -15.62
N ILE A 195 4.90 21.17 -14.64
CA ILE A 195 3.94 20.14 -14.25
C ILE A 195 2.55 20.52 -14.74
N GLY A 196 1.83 19.55 -15.31
CA GLY A 196 0.45 19.72 -15.74
C GLY A 196 0.26 20.96 -16.65
N ASN A 197 -0.69 21.83 -16.31
CA ASN A 197 -1.05 23.00 -17.09
C ASN A 197 -0.02 24.17 -16.98
N GLY A 198 1.26 23.88 -17.01
CA GLY A 198 2.31 24.90 -17.07
C GLY A 198 2.78 25.43 -15.72
N ILE A 199 2.54 24.72 -14.61
CA ILE A 199 3.10 25.08 -13.31
C ILE A 199 4.62 24.96 -13.37
N LYS A 200 5.33 26.09 -13.19
CA LYS A 200 6.79 26.11 -13.17
C LYS A 200 7.35 25.41 -11.93
N THR A 201 8.31 24.55 -12.15
CA THR A 201 9.08 23.86 -11.11
C THR A 201 10.34 24.65 -10.74
N THR A 202 11.13 24.19 -9.79
CA THR A 202 12.42 24.79 -9.46
C THR A 202 13.32 24.82 -10.70
N SER A 203 13.96 25.96 -10.97
CA SER A 203 14.90 26.11 -12.10
C SER A 203 16.11 25.17 -11.92
N PRO A 204 16.70 24.65 -13.00
CA PRO A 204 17.82 23.70 -12.91
C PRO A 204 18.96 24.18 -11.99
N ASN A 205 19.36 25.44 -12.11
CA ASN A 205 20.45 26.03 -11.29
C ASN A 205 20.15 26.07 -9.78
N ASN A 206 18.89 25.91 -9.38
CA ASN A 206 18.48 25.97 -7.98
C ASN A 206 18.08 24.60 -7.41
N VAL A 207 17.99 23.56 -8.24
CA VAL A 207 17.54 22.22 -7.81
C VAL A 207 18.42 21.68 -6.70
N GLU A 208 19.73 21.69 -6.88
CA GLU A 208 20.67 21.16 -5.89
C GLU A 208 20.52 21.85 -4.52
N LYS A 209 20.43 23.18 -4.53
CA LYS A 209 20.21 23.97 -3.31
C LYS A 209 18.88 23.64 -2.62
N GLU A 210 17.79 23.53 -3.39
CA GLU A 210 16.47 23.25 -2.81
C GLU A 210 16.34 21.79 -2.34
N MET A 211 16.99 20.84 -3.02
CA MET A 211 17.10 19.45 -2.58
C MET A 211 17.91 19.36 -1.28
N SER A 212 19.06 20.02 -1.18
CA SER A 212 19.85 20.07 0.05
C SER A 212 19.02 20.59 1.22
N LYS A 213 18.28 21.70 1.05
CA LYS A 213 17.39 22.23 2.09
C LYS A 213 16.29 21.23 2.48
N LEU A 214 15.70 20.54 1.51
CA LEU A 214 14.68 19.53 1.76
C LEU A 214 15.26 18.38 2.59
N MET A 215 16.45 17.91 2.22
CA MET A 215 17.14 16.83 2.93
C MET A 215 17.56 17.25 4.33
N ASP A 216 18.08 18.48 4.52
CA ASP A 216 18.45 19.01 5.82
C ASP A 216 17.24 19.12 6.75
N TRP A 217 16.13 19.65 6.23
CA TRP A 217 14.87 19.69 6.97
C TRP A 217 14.43 18.31 7.40
N TYR A 218 14.32 17.37 6.46
CA TYR A 218 13.83 16.02 6.74
C TYR A 218 14.74 15.27 7.72
N ASN A 219 16.04 15.40 7.54
CA ASN A 219 17.03 14.74 8.40
C ASN A 219 17.16 15.38 9.80
N SER A 220 16.63 16.59 10.01
CA SER A 220 16.60 17.27 11.33
C SER A 220 15.41 16.84 12.19
N LEU A 221 14.43 16.13 11.63
CA LEU A 221 13.25 15.69 12.34
C LEU A 221 13.61 14.66 13.41
N LYS A 222 13.13 14.87 14.63
CA LYS A 222 13.32 13.93 15.75
C LYS A 222 12.42 12.71 15.65
N GLN A 223 11.25 12.91 15.08
CA GLN A 223 10.26 11.86 14.83
C GLN A 223 9.66 12.10 13.46
N VAL A 224 9.49 11.01 12.71
CA VAL A 224 8.86 11.02 11.38
C VAL A 224 7.55 10.28 11.47
N THR A 225 6.47 10.94 11.07
CA THR A 225 5.12 10.37 10.93
C THR A 225 4.68 10.40 9.48
N ALA A 226 3.52 9.85 9.18
CA ALA A 226 2.96 9.92 7.83
C ALA A 226 2.85 11.37 7.31
N LYS A 227 2.60 12.36 8.21
CA LYS A 227 2.50 13.76 7.83
C LYS A 227 3.81 14.33 7.31
N GLU A 228 4.93 14.05 7.96
CA GLU A 228 6.25 14.49 7.53
C GLU A 228 6.66 13.83 6.22
N ILE A 229 6.29 12.57 6.01
CA ILE A 229 6.54 11.85 4.74
C ILE A 229 5.73 12.48 3.61
N ILE A 230 4.46 12.80 3.84
CA ILE A 230 3.59 13.47 2.85
C ILE A 230 4.09 14.91 2.57
N GLU A 231 4.52 15.64 3.60
CA GLU A 231 5.13 16.98 3.43
C GLU A 231 6.42 16.91 2.62
N PHE A 232 7.28 15.88 2.87
CA PHE A 232 8.48 15.65 2.06
C PHE A 232 8.12 15.43 0.61
N HIS A 233 7.14 14.56 0.34
CA HIS A 233 6.69 14.26 -1.01
C HIS A 233 6.17 15.51 -1.74
N TYR A 234 5.32 16.30 -1.07
CA TYR A 234 4.84 17.55 -1.65
C TYR A 234 5.98 18.51 -2.03
N ARG A 235 6.98 18.68 -1.14
CA ARG A 235 8.14 19.54 -1.42
C ARG A 235 8.99 18.98 -2.53
N PHE A 236 9.21 17.66 -2.56
CA PHE A 236 9.92 16.98 -3.63
C PHE A 236 9.24 17.20 -4.99
N GLU A 237 7.92 17.01 -5.06
CA GLU A 237 7.13 17.29 -6.27
C GLU A 237 7.18 18.77 -6.68
N THR A 238 7.21 19.70 -5.72
CA THR A 238 7.36 21.13 -6.01
C THR A 238 8.73 21.46 -6.59
N ILE A 239 9.80 20.87 -6.08
CA ILE A 239 11.16 21.01 -6.62
C ILE A 239 11.24 20.38 -8.00
N HIS A 240 10.67 19.19 -8.15
CA HIS A 240 10.67 18.41 -9.39
C HIS A 240 12.09 18.22 -9.94
N PRO A 241 12.97 17.52 -9.17
CA PRO A 241 14.42 17.59 -9.39
C PRO A 241 14.91 16.93 -10.67
N PHE A 242 14.17 15.97 -11.23
CA PHE A 242 14.56 15.26 -12.44
C PHE A 242 13.83 15.78 -13.67
N GLN A 243 14.33 15.43 -14.85
CA GLN A 243 13.73 15.84 -16.12
C GLN A 243 12.35 15.20 -16.32
N ASP A 244 12.19 13.93 -15.89
CA ASP A 244 10.96 13.13 -15.82
C ASP A 244 11.06 12.13 -14.68
N GLY A 245 9.97 11.37 -14.38
CA GLY A 245 9.95 10.31 -13.37
C GLY A 245 9.82 10.79 -11.92
N ASN A 246 9.64 12.08 -11.67
CA ASN A 246 9.60 12.63 -10.31
C ASN A 246 8.47 12.02 -9.47
N GLY A 247 7.25 11.93 -10.01
CA GLY A 247 6.11 11.35 -9.30
C GLY A 247 6.36 9.91 -8.86
N ARG A 248 6.92 9.08 -9.72
CA ARG A 248 7.27 7.68 -9.41
C ARG A 248 8.33 7.60 -8.32
N ILE A 249 9.39 8.40 -8.43
CA ILE A 249 10.45 8.46 -7.40
C ILE A 249 9.91 9.00 -6.08
N GLY A 250 9.08 10.04 -6.11
CA GLY A 250 8.45 10.59 -4.91
C GLY A 250 7.59 9.55 -4.18
N ARG A 251 6.81 8.76 -4.90
CA ARG A 251 5.99 7.69 -4.31
C ARG A 251 6.84 6.51 -3.78
N ILE A 252 7.94 6.16 -4.45
CA ILE A 252 8.92 5.19 -3.92
C ILE A 252 9.55 5.69 -2.61
N ILE A 253 9.92 6.97 -2.53
CA ILE A 253 10.47 7.56 -1.31
C ILE A 253 9.44 7.52 -0.17
N MET A 254 8.17 7.85 -0.44
CA MET A 254 7.11 7.75 0.56
C MET A 254 6.99 6.33 1.11
N PHE A 255 6.92 5.34 0.23
CA PHE A 255 6.82 3.93 0.62
C PHE A 255 8.04 3.50 1.46
N LYS A 256 9.23 3.82 1.01
CA LYS A 256 10.50 3.55 1.70
C LYS A 256 10.54 4.18 3.09
N GLU A 257 10.17 5.44 3.22
CA GLU A 257 10.23 6.13 4.50
C GLU A 257 9.14 5.67 5.47
N CYS A 258 7.98 5.23 4.97
CA CYS A 258 6.99 4.53 5.79
C CYS A 258 7.59 3.25 6.40
N LEU A 259 8.19 2.38 5.57
CA LEU A 259 8.82 1.14 6.03
C LEU A 259 9.91 1.40 7.08
N LYS A 260 10.80 2.38 6.82
CA LYS A 260 11.89 2.75 7.74
C LYS A 260 11.38 3.16 9.13
N ASN A 261 10.28 3.85 9.19
CA ASN A 261 9.72 4.40 10.43
C ASN A 261 8.64 3.49 11.05
N ASN A 262 8.51 2.25 10.58
CA ASN A 262 7.49 1.28 11.00
C ASN A 262 6.07 1.85 10.87
N ILE A 263 5.83 2.63 9.83
CA ILE A 263 4.52 3.13 9.42
C ILE A 263 4.02 2.22 8.30
N ILE A 264 2.76 1.82 8.34
CA ILE A 264 2.17 1.06 7.24
C ILE A 264 2.26 1.91 5.97
N PRO A 265 2.88 1.40 4.88
CA PRO A 265 2.98 2.15 3.65
C PRO A 265 1.63 2.31 2.94
N PHE A 266 1.62 3.14 1.92
CA PHE A 266 0.44 3.35 1.07
C PHE A 266 0.83 3.38 -0.41
N ILE A 267 -0.06 2.87 -1.24
CA ILE A 267 0.05 2.88 -2.70
C ILE A 267 -1.12 3.69 -3.22
N ILE A 268 -0.84 4.90 -3.73
CA ILE A 268 -1.87 5.74 -4.36
C ILE A 268 -2.45 4.97 -5.54
N GLN A 269 -3.77 4.76 -5.53
CA GLN A 269 -4.46 4.07 -6.61
C GLN A 269 -4.62 4.98 -7.82
N ASP A 270 -4.59 4.42 -9.03
CA ASP A 270 -4.86 5.16 -10.26
C ASP A 270 -6.24 5.81 -10.26
N THR A 271 -7.23 5.14 -9.68
CA THR A 271 -8.58 5.68 -9.49
C THR A 271 -8.63 6.95 -8.65
N ASP A 272 -7.65 7.17 -7.78
CA ASP A 272 -7.53 8.34 -6.91
C ASP A 272 -6.64 9.45 -7.51
N LYS A 273 -6.18 9.29 -8.75
CA LYS A 273 -5.27 10.21 -9.46
C LYS A 273 -5.72 11.67 -9.41
N LEU A 274 -7.01 11.94 -9.62
CA LEU A 274 -7.55 13.30 -9.59
C LEU A 274 -7.48 13.92 -8.20
N PHE A 275 -7.78 13.15 -7.15
CA PHE A 275 -7.69 13.60 -5.76
C PHE A 275 -6.22 13.84 -5.36
N TYR A 276 -5.33 12.96 -5.78
CA TYR A 276 -3.89 13.09 -5.56
C TYR A 276 -3.33 14.37 -6.19
N TYR A 277 -3.61 14.65 -7.46
CA TYR A 277 -3.15 15.87 -8.13
C TYR A 277 -3.80 17.13 -7.56
N ARG A 278 -5.08 17.07 -7.18
CA ARG A 278 -5.72 18.17 -6.45
C ARG A 278 -4.99 18.41 -5.12
N GLY A 279 -4.72 17.34 -4.38
CA GLY A 279 -4.01 17.41 -3.10
C GLY A 279 -2.63 18.07 -3.24
N LEU A 280 -1.86 17.72 -4.27
CA LEU A 280 -0.57 18.36 -4.57
C LEU A 280 -0.74 19.84 -4.94
N LYS A 281 -1.71 20.17 -5.78
CA LYS A 281 -1.93 21.53 -6.26
C LYS A 281 -2.36 22.47 -5.12
N GLU A 282 -3.23 22.01 -4.25
CA GLU A 282 -3.86 22.81 -3.22
C GLU A 282 -3.16 22.69 -1.84
N TYR A 283 -2.07 21.95 -1.74
CA TYR A 283 -1.41 21.62 -0.48
C TYR A 283 -1.04 22.82 0.40
N LYS A 284 -0.67 23.95 -0.20
CA LYS A 284 -0.31 25.18 0.54
C LYS A 284 -1.50 25.78 1.29
N SER A 285 -2.70 25.67 0.69
CA SER A 285 -3.94 26.21 1.25
C SER A 285 -4.68 25.19 2.10
N GLU A 286 -4.67 23.93 1.67
CA GLU A 286 -5.40 22.84 2.33
C GLU A 286 -4.62 21.52 2.24
N LYS A 287 -3.88 21.23 3.30
CA LYS A 287 -3.05 20.00 3.39
C LYS A 287 -3.90 18.73 3.48
N GLY A 288 -5.14 18.86 3.96
CA GLY A 288 -6.05 17.75 4.17
C GLY A 288 -6.26 16.93 2.91
N TYR A 289 -6.42 17.55 1.75
CA TYR A 289 -6.71 16.82 0.50
C TYR A 289 -5.65 15.76 0.15
N LEU A 290 -4.36 16.10 0.22
CA LEU A 290 -3.31 15.12 -0.04
C LEU A 290 -3.19 14.10 1.09
N THR A 291 -3.32 14.57 2.33
CA THR A 291 -3.23 13.71 3.51
C THR A 291 -4.34 12.66 3.49
N ASP A 292 -5.59 13.05 3.24
CA ASP A 292 -6.73 12.14 3.20
C ASP A 292 -6.59 11.12 2.07
N THR A 293 -6.09 11.55 0.90
CA THR A 293 -5.81 10.64 -0.21
C THR A 293 -4.76 9.58 0.18
N CYS A 294 -3.68 9.99 0.83
CA CYS A 294 -2.63 9.07 1.29
C CYS A 294 -3.13 8.14 2.39
N LEU A 295 -3.93 8.63 3.35
CA LEU A 295 -4.49 7.79 4.41
C LEU A 295 -5.53 6.80 3.88
N ASN A 296 -6.36 7.20 2.92
CA ASN A 296 -7.25 6.26 2.22
C ASN A 296 -6.45 5.14 1.52
N ALA A 297 -5.37 5.50 0.83
CA ALA A 297 -4.49 4.52 0.20
C ALA A 297 -3.80 3.60 1.25
N GLN A 298 -3.48 4.12 2.45
CA GLN A 298 -2.98 3.33 3.58
C GLN A 298 -4.02 2.30 4.06
N ASP A 299 -5.29 2.70 4.21
CA ASP A 299 -6.38 1.80 4.59
C ASP A 299 -6.57 0.67 3.56
N GLN A 300 -6.40 0.95 2.26
CA GLN A 300 -6.43 -0.08 1.22
C GLN A 300 -5.24 -1.05 1.36
N TYR A 301 -4.05 -0.53 1.66
CA TYR A 301 -2.87 -1.37 1.87
C TYR A 301 -3.00 -2.22 3.15
N ILE A 302 -3.60 -1.68 4.21
CA ILE A 302 -3.95 -2.43 5.43
C ILE A 302 -4.86 -3.62 5.10
N LYS A 303 -5.91 -3.41 4.31
CA LYS A 303 -6.81 -4.50 3.87
C LYS A 303 -6.04 -5.57 3.10
N MET A 304 -5.11 -5.17 2.24
CA MET A 304 -4.25 -6.09 1.51
C MET A 304 -3.35 -6.90 2.45
N ILE A 305 -2.70 -6.26 3.43
CA ILE A 305 -1.89 -6.94 4.45
C ILE A 305 -2.73 -7.98 5.20
N VAL A 306 -3.90 -7.58 5.68
CA VAL A 306 -4.81 -8.47 6.41
C VAL A 306 -5.21 -9.68 5.56
N TYR A 307 -5.49 -9.48 4.28
CA TYR A 307 -5.87 -10.57 3.36
C TYR A 307 -4.76 -11.60 3.15
N TYR A 308 -3.49 -11.15 3.05
CA TYR A 308 -2.36 -12.04 2.75
C TYR A 308 -1.66 -12.63 3.99
N LEU A 309 -1.93 -12.11 5.18
CA LEU A 309 -1.26 -12.55 6.41
C LEU A 309 -2.20 -13.22 7.42
N LYS A 310 -3.51 -13.23 7.17
CA LYS A 310 -4.48 -14.09 7.86
C LYS A 310 -4.50 -15.47 7.23
#